data_acf70691ff401cbdbaa78c79a8b23640
#
_entry.id   acf70691ff401cbdbaa78c79a8b23640
#
_cell.length_a   1.000
_cell.length_b   1.000
_cell.length_c   1.000
_cell.angle_alpha   90.00
_cell.angle_beta   90.00
_cell.angle_gamma   90.00
#
_symmetry.space_group_name_H-M   'P 1'
#
loop_
_entity.id
_entity.type
_entity.pdbx_description
1 polymer ?
#
loop_
_entity_poly.entity_id
_entity_poly.type
_entity_poly.pdbx_seq_one_letter_code
_entity_poly.pdbx_strand_id
1 'polypeptide(L)'
;MKFLLDTNIISEIRKRDRADASVARWVARTPVMEIGTSVIVLAEIRRGIELKRRSDPEQAASLDRWFAQMRSRLGDRVLPIDESIAETWARLSDRRCGLPTN
;
A
#
# COMPACT_ATOMS: atom_id res chain seq x y z
N MET A 1 8.69 5.99 11.41
CA MET A 1 7.78 5.95 10.25
C MET A 1 7.06 7.28 10.14
N LYS A 2 7.33 8.00 9.07
CA LYS A 2 6.71 9.28 8.88
C LYS A 2 5.58 9.27 7.88
N PHE A 3 5.59 8.35 6.95
CA PHE A 3 4.60 8.29 5.88
C PHE A 3 3.93 6.94 5.85
N LEU A 4 2.60 6.95 5.78
CA LEU A 4 1.83 5.72 5.72
C LEU A 4 1.27 5.61 4.31
N LEU A 5 1.70 4.65 3.56
CA LEU A 5 1.26 4.48 2.19
C LEU A 5 -0.06 3.75 2.12
N ASP A 6 -0.95 4.23 1.27
CA ASP A 6 -2.21 3.54 1.02
C ASP A 6 -2.06 2.59 -0.17
N THR A 7 -3.13 1.86 -0.44
CA THR A 7 -3.14 0.86 -1.51
C THR A 7 -2.84 1.47 -2.87
N ASN A 8 -3.37 2.65 -3.15
CA ASN A 8 -3.17 3.28 -4.46
C ASN A 8 -1.71 3.63 -4.70
N ILE A 9 -1.05 4.17 -3.69
CA ILE A 9 0.37 4.55 -3.82
C ILE A 9 1.23 3.30 -3.97
N ILE A 10 0.96 2.25 -3.19
CA ILE A 10 1.72 1.02 -3.30
C ILE A 10 1.54 0.38 -4.67
N SER A 11 0.32 0.39 -5.19
CA SER A 11 0.06 -0.14 -6.52
C SER A 11 0.80 0.65 -7.60
N GLU A 12 0.89 1.97 -7.43
CA GLU A 12 1.62 2.81 -8.37
C GLU A 12 3.13 2.51 -8.33
N ILE A 13 3.67 2.35 -7.13
CA ILE A 13 5.09 2.01 -6.97
C ILE A 13 5.41 0.68 -7.65
N ARG A 14 4.49 -0.29 -7.58
CA ARG A 14 4.69 -1.59 -8.19
C ARG A 14 4.91 -1.52 -9.70
N LYS A 15 4.38 -0.50 -10.34
CA LYS A 15 4.49 -0.37 -11.80
C LYS A 15 5.91 -0.06 -12.27
N ARG A 16 6.79 0.32 -11.36
CA ARG A 16 8.19 0.63 -11.67
C ARG A 16 8.32 1.67 -12.77
N ASP A 17 8.82 1.28 -13.95
CA ASP A 17 9.05 2.22 -15.04
C ASP A 17 7.79 2.89 -15.54
N ARG A 18 6.64 2.28 -15.30
CA ARG A 18 5.36 2.85 -15.73
C ARG A 18 4.69 3.63 -14.60
N ALA A 19 5.37 3.79 -13.47
CA ALA A 19 4.82 4.52 -12.35
C ALA A 19 4.70 6.00 -12.68
N ASP A 20 3.75 6.67 -12.04
CA ASP A 20 3.62 8.11 -12.14
C ASP A 20 4.95 8.75 -11.75
N ALA A 21 5.41 9.72 -12.55
CA ALA A 21 6.72 10.32 -12.33
C ALA A 21 6.83 11.03 -10.98
N SER A 22 5.75 11.63 -10.50
CA SER A 22 5.76 12.31 -9.20
C SER A 22 5.93 11.30 -8.07
N VAL A 23 5.25 10.17 -8.16
CA VAL A 23 5.35 9.11 -7.16
C VAL A 23 6.75 8.52 -7.17
N ALA A 24 7.29 8.25 -8.37
CA ALA A 24 8.63 7.68 -8.49
C ALA A 24 9.68 8.61 -7.89
N ARG A 25 9.56 9.91 -8.14
CA ARG A 25 10.51 10.89 -7.58
C ARG A 25 10.40 10.96 -6.06
N TRP A 26 9.18 10.93 -5.55
CA TRP A 26 8.97 11.00 -4.11
C TRP A 26 9.59 9.77 -3.41
N VAL A 27 9.37 8.59 -3.97
CA VAL A 27 9.93 7.36 -3.40
C VAL A 27 11.46 7.40 -3.43
N ALA A 28 12.04 7.86 -4.54
CA ALA A 28 13.49 7.91 -4.68
C ALA A 28 14.14 8.87 -3.66
N ARG A 29 13.40 9.89 -3.23
CA ARG A 29 13.94 10.87 -2.29
C ARG A 29 13.61 10.58 -0.83
N THR A 30 12.72 9.65 -0.58
CA THR A 30 12.26 9.41 0.78
C THR A 30 13.00 8.22 1.38
N PRO A 31 13.62 8.40 2.56
CA PRO A 31 14.30 7.28 3.21
C PRO A 31 13.32 6.15 3.47
N VAL A 32 13.70 4.95 3.11
CA VAL A 32 12.82 3.78 3.20
C VAL A 32 12.36 3.55 4.65
N MET A 33 13.17 3.89 5.62
CA MET A 33 12.80 3.70 7.03
C MET A 33 11.69 4.62 7.48
N GLU A 34 11.37 5.65 6.70
CA GLU A 34 10.28 6.56 7.02
C GLU A 34 8.96 6.15 6.39
N ILE A 35 8.97 5.09 5.61
CA ILE A 35 7.80 4.64 4.88
C ILE A 35 7.23 3.38 5.52
N GLY A 36 5.94 3.36 5.74
CA GLY A 36 5.25 2.20 6.27
C GLY A 36 3.86 2.09 5.68
N THR A 37 3.10 1.13 6.15
CA THR A 37 1.72 0.96 5.73
C THR A 37 0.93 0.35 6.89
N SER A 38 -0.30 -0.07 6.65
CA SER A 38 -1.14 -0.65 7.69
C SER A 38 -1.56 -2.06 7.34
N VAL A 39 -2.01 -2.81 8.34
CA VAL A 39 -2.53 -4.16 8.09
C VAL A 39 -3.76 -4.14 7.19
N ILE A 40 -4.55 -3.06 7.21
CA ILE A 40 -5.70 -2.95 6.32
C ILE A 40 -5.25 -2.85 4.85
N VAL A 41 -4.22 -2.09 4.58
CA VAL A 41 -3.68 -1.95 3.23
C VAL A 41 -3.13 -3.31 2.77
N LEU A 42 -2.43 -4.02 3.64
CA LEU A 42 -1.92 -5.34 3.29
C LEU A 42 -3.07 -6.30 2.98
N ALA A 43 -4.16 -6.23 3.75
CA ALA A 43 -5.34 -7.06 3.50
C ALA A 43 -5.98 -6.73 2.15
N GLU A 44 -6.06 -5.45 1.80
CA GLU A 44 -6.62 -5.04 0.51
C GLU A 44 -5.78 -5.55 -0.66
N ILE A 45 -4.46 -5.51 -0.52
CA ILE A 45 -3.57 -6.01 -1.56
C ILE A 45 -3.74 -7.52 -1.69
N ARG A 46 -3.78 -8.22 -0.56
CA ARG A 46 -3.99 -9.68 -0.58
C ARG A 46 -5.31 -10.03 -1.27
N ARG A 47 -6.36 -9.30 -0.95
CA ARG A 47 -7.65 -9.55 -1.55
C ARG A 47 -7.59 -9.35 -3.07
N GLY A 48 -6.92 -8.30 -3.51
CA GLY A 48 -6.75 -8.04 -4.94
C GLY A 48 -6.02 -9.16 -5.65
N ILE A 49 -4.99 -9.71 -5.02
CA ILE A 49 -4.23 -10.83 -5.59
C ILE A 49 -5.13 -12.06 -5.72
N GLU A 50 -5.92 -12.36 -4.68
CA GLU A 50 -6.80 -13.53 -4.74
C GLU A 50 -7.89 -13.38 -5.80
N LEU A 51 -8.41 -12.17 -5.98
CA LEU A 51 -9.36 -11.92 -7.04
C LEU A 51 -8.73 -12.12 -8.41
N LYS A 52 -7.48 -11.66 -8.57
CA LYS A 52 -6.76 -11.81 -9.83
C LYS A 52 -6.49 -13.29 -10.13
N ARG A 53 -6.30 -14.10 -9.09
CA ARG A 53 -6.00 -15.50 -9.27
C ARG A 53 -7.11 -16.24 -10.01
N ARG A 54 -8.33 -15.76 -9.91
CA ARG A 54 -9.47 -16.38 -10.59
C ARG A 54 -9.41 -16.19 -12.09
N SER A 55 -8.90 -15.07 -12.55
CA SER A 55 -8.86 -14.77 -13.98
C SER A 55 -7.48 -14.94 -14.59
N ASP A 56 -6.43 -14.77 -13.81
CA ASP A 56 -5.07 -14.82 -14.34
C ASP A 56 -4.13 -15.37 -13.26
N PRO A 57 -4.08 -16.72 -13.12
CA PRO A 57 -3.25 -17.33 -12.08
C PRO A 57 -1.77 -17.02 -12.20
N GLU A 58 -1.26 -16.82 -13.41
CA GLU A 58 0.15 -16.52 -13.59
C GLU A 58 0.49 -15.15 -13.08
N GLN A 59 -0.35 -14.17 -13.34
CA GLN A 59 -0.14 -12.83 -12.82
C GLN A 59 -0.31 -12.81 -11.32
N ALA A 60 -1.26 -13.58 -10.77
CA ALA A 60 -1.44 -13.67 -9.34
C ALA A 60 -0.19 -14.23 -8.66
N ALA A 61 0.46 -15.22 -9.27
CA ALA A 61 1.70 -15.78 -8.73
C ALA A 61 2.82 -14.74 -8.71
N SER A 62 2.90 -13.92 -9.76
CA SER A 62 3.89 -12.85 -9.83
C SER A 62 3.62 -11.80 -8.76
N LEU A 63 2.35 -11.45 -8.55
CA LEU A 63 1.96 -10.50 -7.51
C LEU A 63 2.25 -11.06 -6.12
N ASP A 64 2.07 -12.36 -5.92
CA ASP A 64 2.41 -13.00 -4.65
C ASP A 64 3.90 -12.83 -4.32
N ARG A 65 4.76 -13.03 -5.31
CA ARG A 65 6.20 -12.88 -5.09
C ARG A 65 6.56 -11.44 -4.76
N TRP A 66 5.98 -10.50 -5.48
CA TRP A 66 6.19 -9.09 -5.22
C TRP A 66 5.70 -8.72 -3.82
N PHE A 67 4.53 -9.20 -3.44
CA PHE A 67 3.93 -8.89 -2.14
C PHE A 67 4.79 -9.44 -1.00
N ALA A 68 5.30 -10.66 -1.15
CA ALA A 68 6.16 -11.26 -0.14
C ALA A 68 7.45 -10.45 0.05
N GLN A 69 8.03 -9.97 -1.05
CA GLN A 69 9.23 -9.16 -0.97
C GLN A 69 8.94 -7.82 -0.31
N MET A 70 7.85 -7.19 -0.67
CA MET A 70 7.44 -5.93 -0.07
C MET A 70 7.20 -6.09 1.42
N ARG A 71 6.47 -7.15 1.80
CA ARG A 71 6.17 -7.40 3.20
C ARG A 71 7.44 -7.60 4.02
N SER A 72 8.39 -8.33 3.45
CA SER A 72 9.67 -8.55 4.10
C SER A 72 10.43 -7.24 4.32
N ARG A 73 10.42 -6.37 3.33
CA ARG A 73 11.14 -5.09 3.45
C ARG A 73 10.50 -4.14 4.44
N LEU A 74 9.19 -4.23 4.62
CA LEU A 74 8.52 -3.36 5.58
C LEU A 74 8.89 -3.70 7.02
N GLY A 75 9.21 -4.96 7.30
CA GLY A 75 9.60 -5.36 8.64
C GLY A 75 8.55 -4.97 9.66
N ASP A 76 8.92 -4.16 10.65
CA ASP A 76 8.01 -3.73 11.69
C ASP A 76 7.30 -2.40 11.36
N ARG A 77 7.48 -1.90 10.15
CA ARG A 77 6.82 -0.65 9.75
C ARG A 77 5.42 -0.91 9.19
N VAL A 78 4.69 -1.82 9.80
CA VAL A 78 3.30 -2.10 9.46
C VAL A 78 2.47 -1.78 10.68
N LEU A 79 1.60 -0.78 10.54
CA LEU A 79 0.78 -0.33 11.64
C LEU A 79 -0.36 -1.32 11.91
N PRO A 80 -0.43 -1.89 13.12
CA PRO A 80 -1.56 -2.74 13.45
C PRO A 80 -2.76 -1.81 13.69
N ILE A 81 -3.96 -2.26 13.36
CA ILE A 81 -5.13 -1.42 13.50
C ILE A 81 -6.13 -2.06 14.45
N ASP A 82 -6.39 -1.37 15.54
CA ASP A 82 -7.47 -1.72 16.44
C ASP A 82 -8.64 -0.77 16.16
N GLU A 83 -9.69 -0.90 16.88
CA GLU A 83 -10.91 -0.10 16.67
C GLU A 83 -10.63 1.40 16.78
N SER A 84 -9.89 1.81 17.77
CA SER A 84 -9.60 3.21 18.00
C SER A 84 -8.80 3.82 16.86
N ILE A 85 -7.79 3.11 16.40
CA ILE A 85 -6.96 3.57 15.30
C ILE A 85 -7.78 3.62 14.01
N ALA A 86 -8.63 2.63 13.77
CA ALA A 86 -9.47 2.60 12.59
C ALA A 86 -10.42 3.80 12.55
N GLU A 87 -11.01 4.17 13.68
CA GLU A 87 -11.88 5.32 13.74
C GLU A 87 -11.13 6.62 13.47
N THR A 88 -9.95 6.75 14.06
CA THR A 88 -9.12 7.94 13.86
C THR A 88 -8.75 8.07 12.38
N TRP A 89 -8.34 6.94 11.79
CA TRP A 89 -7.94 6.93 10.39
C TRP A 89 -9.11 7.31 9.49
N ALA A 90 -10.30 6.79 9.77
CA ALA A 90 -11.48 7.11 8.97
C ALA A 90 -11.79 8.60 9.02
N ARG A 91 -11.67 9.21 10.19
CA ARG A 91 -11.91 10.65 10.33
C ARG A 91 -10.88 11.48 9.58
N LEU A 92 -9.63 11.08 9.66
CA LEU A 92 -8.57 11.78 8.96
C LEU A 92 -8.68 11.64 7.45
N SER A 93 -9.03 10.45 6.98
CA SER A 93 -9.21 10.22 5.56
C SER A 93 -10.33 11.07 5.00
N ASP A 94 -11.43 11.17 5.73
CA ASP A 94 -12.56 11.97 5.31
C ASP A 94 -12.14 13.43 5.20
N ARG A 95 -11.42 13.88 6.22
CA ARG A 95 -11.05 15.24 6.17
C ARG A 95 -10.09 15.57 5.12
N ARG A 96 -9.26 14.71 4.78
CA ARG A 96 -8.25 14.93 3.95
C ARG A 96 -8.65 15.01 2.64
N CYS A 97 -9.51 14.95 2.39
CA CYS A 97 -9.79 14.64 1.29
C CYS A 97 -9.90 15.50 0.44
N GLY A 98 -10.03 16.22 0.62
CA GLY A 98 -10.07 16.59 -0.49
C GLY A 98 -10.18 15.40 -1.31
N LEU A 99 -9.95 14.39 -0.78
CA LEU A 99 -10.03 13.30 -1.49
C LEU A 99 -11.39 13.07 -1.75
N PRO A 100 -11.68 12.77 -2.82
CA PRO A 100 -12.97 12.46 -3.20
C PRO A 100 -13.25 11.29 -2.57
N THR A 101 -13.89 11.46 -1.70
CA THR A 101 -14.23 10.36 -1.16
C THR A 101 -15.23 9.79 -1.91
N ASN A 102 -15.35 9.98 -2.43
CA ASN A 102 -16.11 9.41 -3.06
C ASN A 102 -16.10 8.82 -3.54
#